data_7488521731fdb79a6267de05a82bc0f8
#
_entry.id   7488521731fdb79a6267de05a82bc0f8
#
_cell.length_a   1.000
_cell.length_b   1.000
_cell.length_c   1.000
_cell.angle_alpha   90.00
_cell.angle_beta   90.00
_cell.angle_gamma   90.00
#
_symmetry.space_group_name_H-M   'P 1'
#
loop_
_entity.id
_entity.type
_entity.pdbx_description
1 polymer ?
#
loop_
_entity_poly.entity_id
_entity_poly.type
_entity_poly.pdbx_seq_one_letter_code
_entity_poly.pdbx_strand_id
1 'polypeptide(L)'
;MIDTIVEMFSYQFMVRAFAVGSLVALCAALLGVSLVLKQYSMIGDGLSHVGFGALAVATAFQAAPLSVAIPVVVLAAVLILRIKGNGKIKGDAAIALISTTSLALGVMVISMTTGMNTDVYNYMFGSILAMSAEDVRLSVILAGIVLVLYLLFYNKIFAVTFDETFAQATGVKANLYNTLIAVLTAVTIVLGMRMMGALLISSLIIFPALTSMRVCRTFRSVIINSAVISVLCLVIGIAISYVWATPAGASVVIVNAAALAVYSIVGMIRCRK
;
A
#
# COMPACT_ATOMS: atom_id res chain seq x y z
N MET A 1 -24.05 -18.04 -9.53
CA MET A 1 -23.26 -17.12 -8.69
C MET A 1 -22.59 -17.81 -7.51
N ILE A 2 -23.31 -18.57 -6.69
CA ILE A 2 -22.68 -19.31 -5.56
C ILE A 2 -21.71 -20.36 -6.09
N ASP A 3 -22.10 -21.12 -7.10
CA ASP A 3 -21.25 -22.13 -7.74
C ASP A 3 -19.96 -21.51 -8.35
N THR A 4 -20.08 -20.35 -8.96
CA THR A 4 -18.95 -19.60 -9.52
C THR A 4 -17.97 -19.13 -8.45
N ILE A 5 -18.48 -18.74 -7.27
CA ILE A 5 -17.63 -18.34 -6.12
C ILE A 5 -16.95 -19.57 -5.51
N VAL A 6 -17.63 -20.69 -5.42
CA VAL A 6 -17.03 -21.96 -4.94
C VAL A 6 -15.96 -22.43 -5.91
N GLU A 7 -16.23 -22.37 -7.21
CA GLU A 7 -15.26 -22.69 -8.26
C GLU A 7 -14.00 -21.80 -8.19
N MET A 8 -14.16 -20.51 -7.90
CA MET A 8 -13.05 -19.57 -7.73
C MET A 8 -12.05 -20.03 -6.65
N PHE A 9 -12.52 -20.60 -5.54
CA PHE A 9 -11.66 -21.11 -4.46
C PHE A 9 -11.02 -22.47 -4.76
N SER A 10 -11.44 -23.15 -5.81
CA SER A 10 -10.78 -24.38 -6.27
C SER A 10 -9.42 -24.12 -6.96
N TYR A 11 -9.21 -22.91 -7.45
CA TYR A 11 -7.96 -22.51 -8.09
C TYR A 11 -6.91 -22.10 -7.07
N GLN A 12 -5.76 -22.79 -7.05
CA GLN A 12 -4.66 -22.52 -6.11
C GLN A 12 -4.12 -21.07 -6.18
N PHE A 13 -4.08 -20.47 -7.37
CA PHE A 13 -3.62 -19.08 -7.54
C PHE A 13 -4.58 -18.09 -6.87
N MET A 14 -5.89 -18.36 -6.89
CA MET A 14 -6.89 -17.51 -6.22
C MET A 14 -6.75 -17.58 -4.70
N VAL A 15 -6.58 -18.77 -4.14
CA VAL A 15 -6.36 -18.93 -2.70
C VAL A 15 -5.11 -18.16 -2.23
N ARG A 16 -4.02 -18.25 -3.01
CA ARG A 16 -2.80 -17.48 -2.76
C ARG A 16 -3.06 -15.97 -2.84
N ALA A 17 -3.78 -15.51 -3.85
CA ALA A 17 -4.14 -14.11 -4.03
C ALA A 17 -4.96 -13.57 -2.86
N PHE A 18 -5.96 -14.32 -2.39
CA PHE A 18 -6.76 -13.94 -1.23
C PHE A 18 -5.94 -13.91 0.06
N ALA A 19 -5.11 -14.92 0.30
CA ALA A 19 -4.32 -15.01 1.52
C ALA A 19 -3.29 -13.87 1.61
N VAL A 20 -2.44 -13.74 0.59
CA VAL A 20 -1.40 -12.69 0.58
C VAL A 20 -2.02 -11.32 0.40
N GLY A 21 -3.04 -11.20 -0.45
CA GLY A 21 -3.78 -9.95 -0.65
C GLY A 21 -4.40 -9.43 0.63
N SER A 22 -5.05 -10.27 1.40
CA SER A 22 -5.64 -9.87 2.69
C SER A 22 -4.58 -9.44 3.70
N LEU A 23 -3.44 -10.13 3.76
CA LEU A 23 -2.32 -9.72 4.62
C LEU A 23 -1.75 -8.36 4.23
N VAL A 24 -1.51 -8.14 2.93
CA VAL A 24 -1.01 -6.86 2.41
C VAL A 24 -2.05 -5.76 2.62
N ALA A 25 -3.33 -6.02 2.39
CA ALA A 25 -4.42 -5.09 2.63
C ALA A 25 -4.53 -4.67 4.10
N LEU A 26 -4.34 -5.62 5.04
CA LEU A 26 -4.24 -5.33 6.46
C LEU A 26 -3.05 -4.43 6.78
N CYS A 27 -1.86 -4.75 6.30
CA CYS A 27 -0.67 -3.91 6.48
C CYS A 27 -0.89 -2.50 5.93
N ALA A 28 -1.42 -2.39 4.71
CA ALA A 28 -1.71 -1.12 4.06
C ALA A 28 -2.72 -0.28 4.84
N ALA A 29 -3.80 -0.89 5.32
CA ALA A 29 -4.84 -0.21 6.09
C ALA A 29 -4.31 0.31 7.44
N LEU A 30 -3.53 -0.49 8.17
CA LEU A 30 -2.95 -0.12 9.45
C LEU A 30 -1.97 1.05 9.31
N LEU A 31 -1.04 0.95 8.37
CA LEU A 31 -0.07 2.01 8.08
C LEU A 31 -0.75 3.24 7.49
N GLY A 32 -1.75 3.04 6.64
CA GLY A 32 -2.52 4.10 5.98
C GLY A 32 -3.17 5.07 6.95
N VAL A 33 -3.72 4.59 8.06
CA VAL A 33 -4.29 5.47 9.10
C VAL A 33 -3.24 6.45 9.63
N SER A 34 -2.03 5.96 9.96
CA SER A 34 -0.94 6.81 10.44
C SER A 34 -0.44 7.77 9.36
N LEU A 35 -0.33 7.32 8.11
CA LEU A 35 0.12 8.14 7.00
C LEU A 35 -0.86 9.25 6.65
N VAL A 36 -2.16 8.96 6.61
CA VAL A 36 -3.20 9.95 6.32
C VAL A 36 -3.25 11.02 7.41
N LEU A 37 -3.20 10.63 8.70
CA LEU A 37 -3.18 11.57 9.82
C LEU A 37 -1.94 12.46 9.82
N LYS A 38 -0.79 11.95 9.39
CA LYS A 38 0.46 12.70 9.24
C LYS A 38 0.55 13.53 7.96
N GLN A 39 -0.51 13.55 7.13
CA GLN A 39 -0.53 14.23 5.83
C GLN A 39 0.54 13.71 4.85
N TYR A 40 0.80 12.41 4.89
CA TYR A 40 1.67 11.69 3.96
C TYR A 40 0.87 10.80 2.97
N SER A 41 -0.36 11.19 2.65
CA SER A 41 -1.25 10.37 1.82
C SER A 41 -0.63 10.00 0.46
N MET A 42 0.13 10.91 -0.15
CA MET A 42 0.77 10.70 -1.45
C MET A 42 2.01 9.81 -1.41
N ILE A 43 2.52 9.44 -0.22
CA ILE A 43 3.75 8.63 -0.12
C ILE A 43 3.55 7.22 -0.72
N GLY A 44 2.33 6.69 -0.63
CA GLY A 44 1.97 5.39 -1.21
C GLY A 44 2.14 5.37 -2.72
N ASP A 45 1.60 6.39 -3.37
CA ASP A 45 1.70 6.57 -4.82
C ASP A 45 3.16 6.85 -5.24
N GLY A 46 3.82 7.78 -4.56
CA GLY A 46 5.22 8.11 -4.83
C GLY A 46 6.16 6.92 -4.73
N LEU A 47 6.07 6.13 -3.66
CA LEU A 47 6.92 4.96 -3.48
C LEU A 47 6.57 3.81 -4.44
N SER A 48 5.32 3.72 -4.91
CA SER A 48 4.96 2.73 -5.94
C SER A 48 5.63 3.03 -7.28
N HIS A 49 5.77 4.29 -7.66
CA HIS A 49 6.54 4.68 -8.85
C HIS A 49 8.05 4.44 -8.68
N VAL A 50 8.59 4.62 -7.48
CA VAL A 50 9.98 4.22 -7.19
C VAL A 50 10.14 2.71 -7.30
N GLY A 51 9.18 1.95 -6.78
CA GLY A 51 9.15 0.50 -6.90
C GLY A 51 9.10 0.03 -8.36
N PHE A 52 8.28 0.69 -9.19
CA PHE A 52 8.25 0.43 -10.62
C PHE A 52 9.62 0.62 -11.27
N GLY A 53 10.29 1.75 -11.00
CA GLY A 53 11.64 2.01 -11.50
C GLY A 53 12.65 0.96 -11.06
N ALA A 54 12.60 0.57 -9.77
CA ALA A 54 13.48 -0.46 -9.24
C ALA A 54 13.24 -1.84 -9.85
N LEU A 55 11.98 -2.21 -10.08
CA LEU A 55 11.61 -3.47 -10.74
C LEU A 55 12.04 -3.49 -12.22
N ALA A 56 11.89 -2.36 -12.91
CA ALA A 56 12.37 -2.21 -14.29
C ALA A 56 13.88 -2.44 -14.39
N VAL A 57 14.65 -1.83 -13.48
CA VAL A 57 16.11 -2.03 -13.40
C VAL A 57 16.44 -3.48 -13.07
N ALA A 58 15.75 -4.10 -12.10
CA ALA A 58 15.97 -5.49 -11.73
C ALA A 58 15.73 -6.44 -12.92
N THR A 59 14.66 -6.22 -13.68
CA THR A 59 14.34 -7.01 -14.87
C THR A 59 15.40 -6.85 -15.96
N ALA A 60 15.87 -5.63 -16.20
CA ALA A 60 16.93 -5.35 -17.17
C ALA A 60 18.25 -6.08 -16.86
N PHE A 61 18.59 -6.21 -15.59
CA PHE A 61 19.77 -6.93 -15.11
C PHE A 61 19.53 -8.41 -14.80
N GLN A 62 18.35 -8.95 -15.10
CA GLN A 62 17.95 -10.32 -14.77
C GLN A 62 18.14 -10.67 -13.28
N ALA A 63 18.05 -9.68 -12.40
CA ALA A 63 18.15 -9.84 -10.95
C ALA A 63 16.79 -10.20 -10.34
N ALA A 64 16.80 -10.81 -9.14
CA ALA A 64 15.58 -11.11 -8.40
C ALA A 64 14.81 -9.82 -8.08
N PRO A 65 13.57 -9.62 -8.60
CA PRO A 65 12.91 -8.31 -8.58
C PRO A 65 12.70 -7.75 -7.18
N LEU A 66 12.24 -8.57 -6.23
CA LEU A 66 11.98 -8.13 -4.84
C LEU A 66 13.26 -7.79 -4.07
N SER A 67 14.35 -8.51 -4.33
CA SER A 67 15.64 -8.26 -3.67
C SER A 67 16.25 -6.90 -4.04
N VAL A 68 15.93 -6.38 -5.22
CA VAL A 68 16.35 -5.03 -5.68
C VAL A 68 15.32 -3.98 -5.26
N ALA A 69 14.03 -4.24 -5.45
CA ALA A 69 12.99 -3.25 -5.20
C ALA A 69 12.87 -2.88 -3.72
N ILE A 70 12.95 -3.84 -2.80
CA ILE A 70 12.80 -3.56 -1.36
C ILE A 70 13.85 -2.55 -0.87
N PRO A 71 15.17 -2.76 -1.02
CA PRO A 71 16.16 -1.80 -0.51
C PRO A 71 16.06 -0.44 -1.21
N VAL A 72 15.77 -0.39 -2.52
CA VAL A 72 15.66 0.88 -3.26
C VAL A 72 14.47 1.69 -2.75
N VAL A 73 13.29 1.07 -2.59
CA VAL A 73 12.09 1.77 -2.10
C VAL A 73 12.24 2.18 -0.63
N VAL A 74 12.89 1.35 0.20
CA VAL A 74 13.21 1.72 1.59
C VAL A 74 14.15 2.92 1.64
N LEU A 75 15.19 2.95 0.83
CA LEU A 75 16.10 4.10 0.74
C LEU A 75 15.35 5.36 0.29
N ALA A 76 14.47 5.26 -0.72
CA ALA A 76 13.66 6.38 -1.18
C ALA A 76 12.71 6.89 -0.09
N ALA A 77 12.07 5.99 0.66
CA ALA A 77 11.19 6.37 1.78
C ALA A 77 11.94 7.15 2.87
N VAL A 78 13.14 6.70 3.23
CA VAL A 78 13.99 7.39 4.20
C VAL A 78 14.47 8.75 3.66
N LEU A 79 14.83 8.82 2.37
CA LEU A 79 15.22 10.07 1.71
C LEU A 79 14.07 11.10 1.71
N ILE A 80 12.85 10.69 1.36
CA ILE A 80 11.66 11.57 1.40
C ILE A 80 11.47 12.17 2.79
N LEU A 81 11.59 11.36 3.85
CA LEU A 81 11.49 11.85 5.23
C LEU A 81 12.59 12.85 5.58
N ARG A 82 13.83 12.61 5.17
CA ARG A 82 14.94 13.50 5.45
C ARG A 82 14.85 14.84 4.71
N ILE A 83 14.41 14.82 3.45
CA ILE A 83 14.23 16.04 2.65
C ILE A 83 13.16 16.94 3.29
N LYS A 84 12.04 16.37 3.75
CA LYS A 84 11.01 17.12 4.47
C LYS A 84 11.54 17.70 5.78
N GLY A 85 12.33 16.96 6.54
CA GLY A 85 12.90 17.42 7.81
C GLY A 85 13.81 18.65 7.68
N ASN A 86 14.43 18.85 6.54
CA ASN A 86 15.31 20.01 6.29
C ASN A 86 14.59 21.32 5.90
N GLY A 87 13.25 21.30 5.79
CA GLY A 87 12.39 22.50 5.64
C GLY A 87 12.50 23.27 4.31
N LYS A 88 13.46 22.94 3.43
CA LYS A 88 13.65 23.64 2.15
C LYS A 88 12.66 23.23 1.05
N ILE A 89 12.19 22.00 1.09
CA ILE A 89 11.25 21.44 0.10
C ILE A 89 10.04 20.89 0.84
N LYS A 90 8.84 21.28 0.40
CA LYS A 90 7.59 20.70 0.96
C LYS A 90 7.53 19.21 0.67
N GLY A 91 6.97 18.44 1.61
CA GLY A 91 6.93 16.97 1.53
C GLY A 91 6.33 16.43 0.21
N ASP A 92 5.25 17.04 -0.27
CA ASP A 92 4.61 16.64 -1.52
C ASP A 92 5.49 16.89 -2.76
N ALA A 93 6.25 17.99 -2.76
CA ALA A 93 7.20 18.28 -3.85
C ALA A 93 8.37 17.28 -3.85
N ALA A 94 8.87 16.86 -2.68
CA ALA A 94 9.90 15.84 -2.58
C ALA A 94 9.40 14.48 -3.10
N ILE A 95 8.15 14.10 -2.73
CA ILE A 95 7.51 12.89 -3.24
C ILE A 95 7.39 12.97 -4.76
N ALA A 96 6.87 14.08 -5.30
CA ALA A 96 6.68 14.26 -6.74
C ALA A 96 8.01 14.16 -7.52
N LEU A 97 9.07 14.82 -7.05
CA LEU A 97 10.39 14.77 -7.70
C LEU A 97 10.95 13.34 -7.75
N ILE A 98 10.96 12.64 -6.64
CA ILE A 98 11.50 11.27 -6.55
C ILE A 98 10.64 10.31 -7.38
N SER A 99 9.31 10.43 -7.28
CA SER A 99 8.33 9.62 -7.99
C SER A 99 8.47 9.75 -9.51
N THR A 100 8.38 10.97 -10.03
CA THR A 100 8.43 11.21 -11.48
C THR A 100 9.78 10.84 -12.08
N THR A 101 10.88 11.13 -11.37
CA THR A 101 12.22 10.74 -11.82
C THR A 101 12.38 9.23 -11.89
N SER A 102 11.93 8.51 -10.86
CA SER A 102 12.01 7.05 -10.81
C SER A 102 11.13 6.39 -11.86
N LEU A 103 9.92 6.92 -12.09
CA LEU A 103 9.02 6.45 -13.14
C LEU A 103 9.65 6.64 -14.52
N ALA A 104 10.20 7.82 -14.79
CA ALA A 104 10.85 8.12 -16.07
C ALA A 104 12.06 7.22 -16.33
N LEU A 105 12.90 6.99 -15.32
CA LEU A 105 14.02 6.05 -15.41
C LEU A 105 13.53 4.62 -15.67
N GLY A 106 12.48 4.17 -15.00
CA GLY A 106 11.91 2.84 -15.20
C GLY A 106 11.39 2.64 -16.62
N VAL A 107 10.62 3.59 -17.13
CA VAL A 107 10.10 3.57 -18.51
C VAL A 107 11.24 3.58 -19.53
N MET A 108 12.27 4.41 -19.31
CA MET A 108 13.44 4.48 -20.18
C MET A 108 14.19 3.14 -20.22
N VAL A 109 14.44 2.51 -19.08
CA VAL A 109 15.13 1.21 -19.00
C VAL A 109 14.33 0.12 -19.71
N ILE A 110 13.02 0.02 -19.49
CA ILE A 110 12.16 -0.99 -20.16
C ILE A 110 12.15 -0.74 -21.67
N SER A 111 12.03 0.52 -22.11
CA SER A 111 12.04 0.87 -23.53
C SER A 111 13.33 0.46 -24.24
N MET A 112 14.47 0.49 -23.54
CA MET A 112 15.78 0.12 -24.10
C MET A 112 16.03 -1.39 -24.08
N THR A 113 15.33 -2.17 -23.24
CA THR A 113 15.66 -3.58 -23.01
C THR A 113 14.65 -4.56 -23.59
N THR A 114 13.36 -4.43 -23.27
CA THR A 114 12.34 -5.47 -23.53
C THR A 114 11.19 -5.02 -24.44
N GLY A 115 11.08 -3.71 -24.72
CA GLY A 115 9.90 -3.16 -25.40
C GLY A 115 8.70 -2.97 -24.46
N MET A 116 7.94 -1.90 -24.69
CA MET A 116 7.04 -1.26 -23.70
C MET A 116 5.75 -2.01 -23.32
N ASN A 117 5.37 -3.14 -23.95
CA ASN A 117 3.93 -3.47 -23.98
C ASN A 117 3.39 -4.39 -22.89
N THR A 118 4.18 -5.26 -22.29
CA THR A 118 3.61 -6.29 -21.38
C THR A 118 3.98 -6.04 -19.91
N ASP A 119 5.22 -5.67 -19.66
CA ASP A 119 5.72 -5.57 -18.28
C ASP A 119 5.20 -4.32 -17.55
N VAL A 120 5.11 -3.17 -18.24
CA VAL A 120 4.59 -1.91 -17.68
C VAL A 120 3.14 -2.09 -17.23
N TYR A 121 2.32 -2.73 -18.06
CA TYR A 121 0.92 -3.00 -17.73
C TYR A 121 0.79 -3.88 -16.49
N ASN A 122 1.58 -4.96 -16.42
CA ASN A 122 1.56 -5.88 -15.28
C ASN A 122 1.99 -5.21 -13.97
N TYR A 123 2.98 -4.31 -13.99
CA TYR A 123 3.41 -3.58 -12.80
C TYR A 123 2.43 -2.51 -12.35
N MET A 124 1.72 -1.87 -13.26
CA MET A 124 0.73 -0.85 -12.91
C MET A 124 -0.58 -1.43 -12.40
N PHE A 125 -1.07 -2.49 -13.05
CA PHE A 125 -2.39 -3.08 -12.75
C PHE A 125 -2.31 -4.38 -11.95
N GLY A 126 -1.13 -4.93 -11.80
CA GLY A 126 -0.88 -6.21 -11.12
C GLY A 126 -1.19 -7.42 -11.99
N SER A 127 -0.54 -8.51 -11.66
CA SER A 127 -0.85 -9.83 -12.24
C SER A 127 -0.83 -10.87 -11.12
N ILE A 128 -2.01 -11.25 -10.68
CA ILE A 128 -2.19 -12.31 -9.67
C ILE A 128 -1.60 -13.63 -10.15
N LEU A 129 -1.61 -13.86 -11.46
CA LEU A 129 -1.09 -15.08 -12.10
C LEU A 129 0.45 -15.16 -12.14
N ALA A 130 1.14 -14.03 -12.00
CA ALA A 130 2.60 -13.95 -12.14
C ALA A 130 3.38 -14.31 -10.86
N MET A 131 2.70 -14.73 -9.78
CA MET A 131 3.34 -15.00 -8.49
C MET A 131 3.94 -16.40 -8.42
N SER A 132 5.24 -16.49 -8.16
CA SER A 132 5.89 -17.73 -7.79
C SER A 132 5.56 -18.17 -6.35
N ALA A 133 5.73 -19.44 -6.03
CA ALA A 133 5.54 -19.93 -4.65
C ALA A 133 6.56 -19.30 -3.67
N GLU A 134 7.74 -18.92 -4.15
CA GLU A 134 8.76 -18.24 -3.35
C GLU A 134 8.34 -16.80 -3.03
N ASP A 135 7.76 -16.09 -3.99
CA ASP A 135 7.21 -14.75 -3.79
C ASP A 135 6.09 -14.75 -2.74
N VAL A 136 5.22 -15.77 -2.77
CA VAL A 136 4.15 -15.94 -1.77
C VAL A 136 4.72 -16.11 -0.37
N ARG A 137 5.70 -17.01 -0.20
CA ARG A 137 6.35 -17.24 1.10
C ARG A 137 7.01 -15.99 1.63
N LEU A 138 7.79 -15.32 0.80
CA LEU A 138 8.47 -14.08 1.16
C LEU A 138 7.48 -12.97 1.53
N SER A 139 6.39 -12.84 0.78
CA SER A 139 5.34 -11.87 1.05
C SER A 139 4.62 -12.14 2.38
N VAL A 140 4.29 -13.39 2.69
CA VAL A 140 3.65 -13.77 3.95
C VAL A 140 4.59 -13.48 5.14
N ILE A 141 5.87 -13.84 5.03
CA ILE A 141 6.85 -13.59 6.09
C ILE A 141 7.02 -12.09 6.33
N LEU A 142 7.24 -11.31 5.26
CA LEU A 142 7.44 -9.86 5.38
C LEU A 142 6.19 -9.14 5.86
N ALA A 143 5.01 -9.49 5.35
CA ALA A 143 3.75 -8.92 5.84
C ALA A 143 3.50 -9.29 7.32
N GLY A 144 3.82 -10.52 7.72
CA GLY A 144 3.79 -10.93 9.13
C GLY A 144 4.71 -10.10 10.01
N ILE A 145 5.95 -9.84 9.56
CA ILE A 145 6.90 -8.97 10.27
C ILE A 145 6.34 -7.54 10.38
N VAL A 146 5.78 -6.98 9.31
CA VAL A 146 5.17 -5.64 9.31
C VAL A 146 4.04 -5.58 10.33
N LEU A 147 3.13 -6.56 10.35
CA LEU A 147 2.01 -6.61 11.30
C LEU A 147 2.51 -6.73 12.75
N VAL A 148 3.45 -7.62 13.02
CA VAL A 148 4.02 -7.80 14.37
C VAL A 148 4.70 -6.52 14.85
N LEU A 149 5.54 -5.90 14.04
CA LEU A 149 6.22 -4.66 14.40
C LEU A 149 5.23 -3.51 14.60
N TYR A 150 4.20 -3.40 13.74
CA TYR A 150 3.17 -2.37 13.92
C TYR A 150 2.41 -2.55 15.24
N LEU A 151 2.00 -3.78 15.57
CA LEU A 151 1.28 -4.08 16.81
C LEU A 151 2.16 -3.88 18.04
N LEU A 152 3.41 -4.30 17.99
CA LEU A 152 4.37 -4.16 19.08
C LEU A 152 4.66 -2.70 19.41
N PHE A 153 4.79 -1.87 18.39
CA PHE A 153 5.07 -0.43 18.54
C PHE A 153 3.81 0.44 18.46
N TYR A 154 2.61 -0.14 18.50
CA TYR A 154 1.34 0.56 18.35
C TYR A 154 1.23 1.84 19.18
N ASN A 155 1.53 1.79 20.48
CA ASN A 155 1.44 2.95 21.37
C ASN A 155 2.43 4.07 21.01
N LYS A 156 3.62 3.70 20.53
CA LYS A 156 4.63 4.68 20.10
C LYS A 156 4.29 5.30 18.75
N ILE A 157 3.79 4.46 17.81
CA ILE A 157 3.28 4.91 16.51
C ILE A 157 2.10 5.88 16.73
N PHE A 158 1.18 5.54 17.62
CA PHE A 158 0.07 6.41 17.98
C PHE A 158 0.55 7.77 18.49
N ALA A 159 1.44 7.78 19.50
CA ALA A 159 1.96 9.02 20.08
C ALA A 159 2.62 9.91 19.03
N VAL A 160 3.51 9.34 18.21
CA VAL A 160 4.22 10.09 17.16
C VAL A 160 3.30 10.51 16.01
N THR A 161 2.18 9.82 15.79
CA THR A 161 1.21 10.16 14.75
C THR A 161 0.39 11.39 15.13
N PHE A 162 -0.03 11.50 16.39
CA PHE A 162 -0.89 12.61 16.84
C PHE A 162 -0.11 13.87 17.21
N ASP A 163 0.95 13.72 18.00
CA ASP A 163 1.76 14.86 18.45
C ASP A 163 3.22 14.45 18.60
N GLU A 164 3.99 14.77 17.57
CA GLU A 164 5.41 14.46 17.51
C GLU A 164 6.22 15.25 18.57
N THR A 165 5.82 16.48 18.84
CA THR A 165 6.49 17.36 19.80
C THR A 165 6.28 16.84 21.23
N PHE A 166 5.05 16.49 21.57
CA PHE A 166 4.73 15.87 22.85
C PHE A 166 5.42 14.51 23.02
N ALA A 167 5.41 13.68 21.97
CA ALA A 167 6.10 12.39 21.99
C ALA A 167 7.61 12.55 22.28
N GLN A 168 8.25 13.56 21.68
CA GLN A 168 9.66 13.87 21.94
C GLN A 168 9.86 14.36 23.39
N ALA A 169 9.00 15.24 23.90
CA ALA A 169 9.07 15.72 25.27
C ALA A 169 8.90 14.61 26.31
N THR A 170 8.15 13.54 25.99
CA THR A 170 8.01 12.35 26.85
C THR A 170 9.13 11.30 26.65
N GLY A 171 10.19 11.63 25.92
CA GLY A 171 11.37 10.77 25.73
C GLY A 171 11.21 9.73 24.59
N VAL A 172 10.15 9.82 23.78
CA VAL A 172 10.00 8.95 22.61
C VAL A 172 10.87 9.46 21.46
N LYS A 173 11.70 8.61 20.89
CA LYS A 173 12.54 8.95 19.73
C LYS A 173 11.70 9.04 18.46
N ALA A 174 11.00 10.17 18.24
CA ALA A 174 10.03 10.35 17.16
C ALA A 174 10.63 10.07 15.77
N ASN A 175 11.86 10.50 15.50
CA ASN A 175 12.54 10.23 14.22
C ASN A 175 12.72 8.74 13.95
N LEU A 176 12.95 7.92 14.98
CA LEU A 176 13.07 6.47 14.82
C LEU A 176 11.74 5.83 14.43
N TYR A 177 10.64 6.25 15.08
CA TYR A 177 9.31 5.71 14.77
C TYR A 177 8.76 6.23 13.44
N ASN A 178 9.09 7.47 13.04
CA ASN A 178 8.80 7.97 11.70
C ASN A 178 9.53 7.15 10.63
N THR A 179 10.81 6.86 10.85
CA THR A 179 11.59 6.01 9.95
C THR A 179 11.04 4.59 9.92
N LEU A 180 10.64 4.05 11.07
CA LEU A 180 10.01 2.73 11.14
C LEU A 180 8.71 2.69 10.30
N ILE A 181 7.80 3.66 10.47
CA ILE A 181 6.57 3.75 9.66
C ILE A 181 6.91 3.79 8.17
N ALA A 182 7.89 4.59 7.75
CA ALA A 182 8.29 4.70 6.36
C ALA A 182 8.87 3.40 5.79
N VAL A 183 9.71 2.70 6.56
CA VAL A 183 10.28 1.41 6.16
C VAL A 183 9.19 0.34 6.04
N LEU A 184 8.29 0.23 7.04
CA LEU A 184 7.17 -0.69 6.99
C LEU A 184 6.25 -0.41 5.81
N THR A 185 6.01 0.88 5.51
CA THR A 185 5.22 1.32 4.35
C THR A 185 5.91 0.94 3.05
N ALA A 186 7.21 1.19 2.92
CA ALA A 186 7.98 0.85 1.73
C ALA A 186 7.94 -0.66 1.43
N VAL A 187 8.13 -1.50 2.45
CA VAL A 187 8.02 -2.96 2.31
C VAL A 187 6.62 -3.36 1.87
N THR A 188 5.57 -2.83 2.53
CA THR A 188 4.17 -3.13 2.18
C THR A 188 3.84 -2.74 0.75
N ILE A 189 4.34 -1.57 0.28
CA ILE A 189 4.11 -1.09 -1.08
C ILE A 189 4.77 -2.03 -2.10
N VAL A 190 6.03 -2.42 -1.89
CA VAL A 190 6.74 -3.31 -2.83
C VAL A 190 6.04 -4.67 -2.93
N LEU A 191 5.61 -5.24 -1.80
CA LEU A 191 4.86 -6.49 -1.76
C LEU A 191 3.53 -6.37 -2.51
N GLY A 192 2.75 -5.32 -2.19
CA GLY A 192 1.44 -5.10 -2.80
C GLY A 192 1.52 -4.77 -4.28
N MET A 193 2.48 -3.96 -4.70
CA MET A 193 2.63 -3.53 -6.08
C MET A 193 2.91 -4.71 -7.01
N ARG A 194 3.78 -5.64 -6.61
CA ARG A 194 4.11 -6.81 -7.44
C ARG A 194 2.90 -7.72 -7.69
N MET A 195 2.03 -7.85 -6.70
CA MET A 195 0.86 -8.72 -6.78
C MET A 195 -0.36 -8.06 -7.40
N MET A 196 -0.62 -6.84 -6.98
CA MET A 196 -1.90 -6.15 -7.18
C MET A 196 -1.76 -4.89 -8.02
N GLY A 197 -0.53 -4.49 -8.33
CA GLY A 197 -0.20 -3.27 -9.07
C GLY A 197 -0.11 -2.02 -8.18
N ALA A 198 0.55 -1.00 -8.75
CA ALA A 198 0.77 0.27 -8.09
C ALA A 198 -0.54 0.99 -7.73
N LEU A 199 -1.52 0.94 -8.61
CA LEU A 199 -2.82 1.59 -8.44
C LEU A 199 -3.60 1.04 -7.24
N LEU A 200 -3.59 -0.28 -7.04
CA LEU A 200 -4.34 -0.88 -5.95
C LEU A 200 -3.69 -0.64 -4.60
N ILE A 201 -2.37 -0.77 -4.49
CA ILE A 201 -1.70 -0.59 -3.19
C ILE A 201 -1.83 0.84 -2.67
N SER A 202 -1.74 1.84 -3.55
CA SER A 202 -1.98 3.24 -3.19
C SER A 202 -3.40 3.46 -2.68
N SER A 203 -4.38 2.85 -3.32
CA SER A 203 -5.78 2.93 -2.88
C SER A 203 -6.01 2.27 -1.53
N LEU A 204 -5.45 1.07 -1.27
CA LEU A 204 -5.59 0.35 -0.01
C LEU A 204 -4.97 1.09 1.19
N ILE A 205 -3.98 1.94 0.96
CA ILE A 205 -3.40 2.81 2.00
C ILE A 205 -4.37 3.96 2.33
N ILE A 206 -4.97 4.59 1.32
CA ILE A 206 -5.70 5.86 1.50
C ILE A 206 -7.19 5.63 1.81
N PHE A 207 -7.90 4.86 0.96
CA PHE A 207 -9.36 4.75 1.02
C PHE A 207 -9.89 4.17 2.33
N PRO A 208 -9.38 3.02 2.85
CA PRO A 208 -9.91 2.44 4.08
C PRO A 208 -9.72 3.37 5.29
N ALA A 209 -8.58 4.08 5.35
CA ALA A 209 -8.30 5.06 6.39
C ALA A 209 -9.29 6.23 6.35
N LEU A 210 -9.45 6.88 5.19
CA LEU A 210 -10.39 8.00 5.01
C LEU A 210 -11.84 7.57 5.25
N THR A 211 -12.22 6.38 4.78
CA THR A 211 -13.56 5.82 4.97
C THR A 211 -13.86 5.65 6.46
N SER A 212 -12.93 5.07 7.20
CA SER A 212 -13.09 4.83 8.64
C SER A 212 -13.16 6.13 9.45
N MET A 213 -12.40 7.15 9.08
CA MET A 213 -12.41 8.47 9.74
C MET A 213 -13.74 9.22 9.58
N ARG A 214 -14.61 8.85 8.61
CA ARG A 214 -15.94 9.46 8.46
C ARG A 214 -16.90 9.10 9.59
N VAL A 215 -16.72 7.92 10.20
CA VAL A 215 -17.69 7.37 11.17
C VAL A 215 -17.05 7.14 12.55
N CYS A 216 -15.77 6.80 12.58
CA CYS A 216 -15.06 6.48 13.82
C CYS A 216 -14.36 7.73 14.38
N ARG A 217 -14.40 7.88 15.74
CA ARG A 217 -13.82 9.05 16.44
C ARG A 217 -12.55 8.74 17.21
N THR A 218 -12.23 7.47 17.49
CA THR A 218 -11.04 7.08 18.24
C THR A 218 -10.04 6.38 17.32
N PHE A 219 -8.74 6.57 17.55
CA PHE A 219 -7.69 5.97 16.73
C PHE A 219 -7.82 4.45 16.62
N ARG A 220 -8.12 3.79 17.75
CA ARG A 220 -8.31 2.34 17.80
C ARG A 220 -9.49 1.89 16.93
N SER A 221 -10.63 2.59 16.99
CA SER A 221 -11.79 2.24 16.17
C SER A 221 -11.53 2.53 14.69
N VAL A 222 -10.81 3.59 14.35
CA VAL A 222 -10.40 3.89 12.97
C VAL A 222 -9.53 2.76 12.41
N ILE A 223 -8.53 2.30 13.16
CA ILE A 223 -7.64 1.21 12.74
C ILE A 223 -8.42 -0.08 12.51
N ILE A 224 -9.24 -0.51 13.47
CA ILE A 224 -10.00 -1.76 13.36
C ILE A 224 -10.96 -1.69 12.17
N ASN A 225 -11.71 -0.60 12.05
CA ASN A 225 -12.66 -0.43 10.96
C ASN A 225 -11.95 -0.33 9.60
N SER A 226 -10.82 0.36 9.52
CA SER A 226 -9.98 0.44 8.32
C SER A 226 -9.49 -0.94 7.88
N ALA A 227 -9.02 -1.76 8.81
CA ALA A 227 -8.58 -3.13 8.54
C ALA A 227 -9.73 -3.99 7.99
N VAL A 228 -10.92 -3.91 8.61
CA VAL A 228 -12.11 -4.66 8.17
C VAL A 228 -12.55 -4.20 6.78
N ILE A 229 -12.66 -2.89 6.54
CA ILE A 229 -13.07 -2.35 5.23
C ILE A 229 -12.06 -2.76 4.15
N SER A 230 -10.76 -2.66 4.43
CA SER A 230 -9.71 -2.99 3.46
C SER A 230 -9.82 -4.43 2.97
N VAL A 231 -9.97 -5.39 3.90
CA VAL A 231 -10.13 -6.81 3.56
C VAL A 231 -11.45 -7.07 2.84
N LEU A 232 -12.56 -6.50 3.30
CA LEU A 232 -13.87 -6.66 2.65
C LEU A 232 -13.87 -6.10 1.22
N CYS A 233 -13.35 -4.89 1.03
CA CYS A 233 -13.27 -4.28 -0.30
C CYS A 233 -12.35 -5.08 -1.24
N LEU A 234 -11.25 -5.64 -0.72
CA LEU A 234 -10.38 -6.51 -1.49
C LEU A 234 -11.13 -7.78 -1.94
N VAL A 235 -11.77 -8.48 -1.02
CA VAL A 235 -12.50 -9.74 -1.31
C VAL A 235 -13.61 -9.49 -2.34
N ILE A 236 -14.42 -8.46 -2.12
CA ILE A 236 -15.51 -8.09 -3.03
C ILE A 236 -14.96 -7.69 -4.40
N GLY A 237 -13.90 -6.87 -4.44
CA GLY A 237 -13.30 -6.40 -5.68
C GLY A 237 -12.68 -7.53 -6.51
N ILE A 238 -11.99 -8.49 -5.87
CA ILE A 238 -11.46 -9.68 -6.55
C ILE A 238 -12.62 -10.56 -7.07
N ALA A 239 -13.69 -10.75 -6.30
CA ALA A 239 -14.86 -11.51 -6.74
C ALA A 239 -15.53 -10.86 -7.96
N ILE A 240 -15.68 -9.53 -7.95
CA ILE A 240 -16.21 -8.76 -9.09
C ILE A 240 -15.31 -8.93 -10.32
N SER A 241 -13.99 -8.80 -10.12
CA SER A 241 -12.99 -8.98 -11.17
C SER A 241 -13.09 -10.36 -11.83
N TYR A 242 -13.27 -11.41 -11.04
CA TYR A 242 -13.42 -12.77 -11.54
C TYR A 242 -14.70 -12.95 -12.38
N VAL A 243 -15.83 -12.44 -11.89
CA VAL A 243 -17.14 -12.59 -12.57
C VAL A 243 -17.19 -11.81 -13.87
N TRP A 244 -16.63 -10.60 -13.91
CA TRP A 244 -16.71 -9.69 -15.07
C TRP A 244 -15.45 -9.63 -15.92
N ALA A 245 -14.45 -10.48 -15.65
CA ALA A 245 -13.17 -10.50 -16.34
C ALA A 245 -12.50 -9.11 -16.45
N THR A 246 -12.60 -8.31 -15.36
CA THR A 246 -12.02 -6.96 -15.27
C THR A 246 -10.68 -6.98 -14.54
N PRO A 247 -9.78 -5.97 -14.73
CA PRO A 247 -8.55 -5.90 -13.98
C PRO A 247 -8.80 -5.84 -12.47
N ALA A 248 -8.19 -6.76 -11.71
CA ALA A 248 -8.46 -6.91 -10.27
C ALA A 248 -8.15 -5.63 -9.47
N GLY A 249 -7.03 -4.95 -9.79
CA GLY A 249 -6.67 -3.70 -9.15
C GLY A 249 -7.74 -2.62 -9.30
N ALA A 250 -8.22 -2.40 -10.52
CA ALA A 250 -9.25 -1.39 -10.80
C ALA A 250 -10.59 -1.72 -10.12
N SER A 251 -10.99 -2.99 -10.13
CA SER A 251 -12.23 -3.44 -9.48
C SER A 251 -12.22 -3.17 -7.97
N VAL A 252 -11.12 -3.49 -7.29
CA VAL A 252 -10.97 -3.21 -5.85
C VAL A 252 -10.96 -1.72 -5.55
N VAL A 253 -10.33 -0.89 -6.39
CA VAL A 253 -10.32 0.57 -6.23
C VAL A 253 -11.73 1.13 -6.32
N ILE A 254 -12.54 0.69 -7.30
CA ILE A 254 -13.94 1.13 -7.45
C ILE A 254 -14.77 0.73 -6.22
N VAL A 255 -14.60 -0.49 -5.69
CA VAL A 255 -15.27 -0.93 -4.48
C VAL A 255 -14.87 -0.08 -3.27
N ASN A 256 -13.59 0.26 -3.11
CA ASN A 256 -13.13 1.17 -2.07
C ASN A 256 -13.73 2.58 -2.22
N ALA A 257 -13.81 3.11 -3.43
CA ALA A 257 -14.43 4.41 -3.70
C ALA A 257 -15.93 4.40 -3.36
N ALA A 258 -16.65 3.33 -3.72
CA ALA A 258 -18.05 3.14 -3.36
C ALA A 258 -18.24 3.06 -1.83
N ALA A 259 -17.38 2.32 -1.13
CA ALA A 259 -17.39 2.26 0.34
C ALA A 259 -17.17 3.65 0.97
N LEU A 260 -16.23 4.45 0.45
CA LEU A 260 -16.01 5.82 0.91
C LEU A 260 -17.24 6.71 0.70
N ALA A 261 -17.93 6.59 -0.45
CA ALA A 261 -19.15 7.34 -0.73
C ALA A 261 -20.27 6.97 0.27
N VAL A 262 -20.51 5.68 0.50
CA VAL A 262 -21.50 5.20 1.47
C VAL A 262 -21.19 5.70 2.88
N TYR A 263 -19.95 5.56 3.36
CA TYR A 263 -19.56 6.01 4.69
C TYR A 263 -19.61 7.54 4.84
N SER A 264 -19.36 8.28 3.76
CA SER A 264 -19.51 9.74 3.75
C SER A 264 -20.95 10.17 3.94
N ILE A 265 -21.90 9.50 3.28
CA ILE A 265 -23.34 9.72 3.45
C ILE A 265 -23.76 9.39 4.88
N VAL A 266 -23.36 8.24 5.41
CA VAL A 266 -23.65 7.83 6.79
C VAL A 266 -23.07 8.83 7.80
N GLY A 267 -21.84 9.29 7.57
CA GLY A 267 -21.19 10.31 8.40
C GLY A 267 -21.96 11.64 8.42
N MET A 268 -22.44 12.11 7.26
CA MET A 268 -23.27 13.33 7.18
C MET A 268 -24.59 13.21 7.94
N ILE A 269 -25.24 12.05 7.87
CA ILE A 269 -26.49 11.81 8.61
C ILE A 269 -26.24 11.77 10.14
N ARG A 270 -25.11 11.19 10.57
CA ARG A 270 -24.74 11.13 11.99
C ARG A 270 -24.32 12.47 12.59
N CYS A 271 -23.71 13.35 11.80
CA CYS A 271 -23.35 14.71 12.26
C CYS A 271 -24.54 15.67 12.34
N ARG A 272 -25.67 15.33 11.72
CA ARG A 272 -26.91 16.13 11.81
C ARG A 272 -27.78 15.81 13.02
N LYS A 273 -27.48 14.75 13.74
CA LYS A 273 -28.05 14.41 15.06
C LYS A 273 -27.06 14.73 16.18
#